data_4513c7a160330aafa097005d1d1e4135
#
_entry.id   4513c7a160330aafa097005d1d1e4135
#
_cell.length_a   1.000
_cell.length_b   1.000
_cell.length_c   1.000
_cell.angle_alpha   90.00
_cell.angle_beta   90.00
_cell.angle_gamma   90.00
#
_symmetry.space_group_name_H-M   'P 1'
#
loop_
_entity.id
_entity.type
_entity.pdbx_description
1 polymer ?
#
loop_
_entity_poly.entity_id
_entity_poly.type
_entity_poly.pdbx_seq_one_letter_code
_entity_poly.pdbx_strand_id
1 'polypeptide(L)'
;TASSASLPAAYGSVVINEIHYNPATSQGSDNDYEFLELYNMSTSDVDLHGMTVGQVGSTTSIASLDSVTISAGSYVVVAYTGATYSSLTVPVVDNAGYFGLRNDGNALELIDSTGAVVDNVTYDDYYDWPRDPDGGGPSLELIDASSDNNLASSWRGHGISGGTPGAANSAQPDISMGSSITSYQTVSSTATATFQLN
;
A
#
# COMPACT_ATOMS: atom_id res chain seq x y z
N THR A 1 -24.88 -4.32 32.26
CA THR A 1 -24.13 -5.03 31.22
C THR A 1 -23.66 -3.99 30.25
N ALA A 2 -22.38 -3.63 30.30
CA ALA A 2 -21.77 -2.80 29.27
C ALA A 2 -21.78 -3.62 27.97
N SER A 3 -22.48 -3.12 26.95
CA SER A 3 -22.35 -3.63 25.58
C SER A 3 -20.90 -3.37 25.16
N SER A 4 -20.12 -4.40 24.94
CA SER A 4 -18.86 -4.24 24.23
C SER A 4 -19.23 -3.82 22.81
N ALA A 5 -19.02 -2.55 22.48
CA ALA A 5 -19.07 -2.14 21.09
C ALA A 5 -18.02 -2.99 20.33
N SER A 6 -18.47 -3.76 19.35
CA SER A 6 -17.53 -4.42 18.44
C SER A 6 -16.79 -3.32 17.65
N LEU A 7 -15.47 -3.46 17.53
CA LEU A 7 -14.71 -2.59 16.64
C LEU A 7 -15.30 -2.66 15.21
N PRO A 8 -15.28 -1.56 14.44
CA PRO A 8 -15.66 -1.60 13.04
C PRO A 8 -14.93 -2.69 12.27
N ALA A 9 -15.54 -3.24 11.23
CA ALA A 9 -14.97 -4.34 10.46
C ALA A 9 -13.63 -3.97 9.79
N ALA A 10 -13.35 -2.68 9.60
CA ALA A 10 -12.09 -2.20 9.02
C ALA A 10 -10.88 -2.40 9.94
N TYR A 11 -11.07 -2.45 11.27
CA TYR A 11 -9.95 -2.61 12.20
C TYR A 11 -9.25 -3.96 12.01
N GLY A 12 -7.92 -3.90 11.73
CA GLY A 12 -7.12 -5.08 11.46
C GLY A 12 -7.49 -5.82 10.17
N SER A 13 -8.31 -5.20 9.32
CA SER A 13 -8.75 -5.76 8.04
C SER A 13 -8.40 -4.87 6.86
N VAL A 14 -8.37 -3.56 7.04
CA VAL A 14 -8.02 -2.59 5.99
C VAL A 14 -6.73 -1.89 6.37
N VAL A 15 -5.78 -1.88 5.43
CA VAL A 15 -4.45 -1.31 5.63
C VAL A 15 -4.08 -0.39 4.48
N ILE A 16 -3.22 0.59 4.75
CA ILE A 16 -2.54 1.38 3.72
C ILE A 16 -1.51 0.46 3.07
N ASN A 17 -1.69 0.17 1.79
CA ASN A 17 -1.02 -0.90 1.07
C ASN A 17 0.01 -0.42 0.04
N GLU A 18 -0.26 0.72 -0.61
CA GLU A 18 0.61 1.28 -1.63
C GLU A 18 0.58 2.81 -1.60
N ILE A 19 1.73 3.46 -1.80
CA ILE A 19 1.85 4.93 -1.78
C ILE A 19 2.71 5.36 -2.97
N HIS A 20 2.13 6.06 -3.93
CA HIS A 20 2.84 6.65 -5.06
C HIS A 20 2.94 8.16 -4.85
N TYR A 21 3.98 8.60 -4.13
CA TYR A 21 4.08 9.96 -3.62
C TYR A 21 4.91 10.90 -4.49
N ASN A 22 5.85 10.39 -5.29
CA ASN A 22 6.71 11.16 -6.18
C ASN A 22 6.88 10.46 -7.54
N PRO A 23 5.88 10.53 -8.42
CA PRO A 23 5.96 9.98 -9.76
C PRO A 23 7.17 10.51 -10.54
N ALA A 24 7.79 9.67 -11.38
CA ALA A 24 8.84 10.15 -12.25
C ALA A 24 8.29 11.20 -13.22
N THR A 25 9.08 12.23 -13.52
CA THR A 25 8.69 13.28 -14.47
C THR A 25 8.32 12.75 -15.86
N SER A 26 8.81 11.57 -16.23
CA SER A 26 8.44 10.86 -17.46
C SER A 26 7.01 10.29 -17.45
N GLN A 27 6.39 10.13 -16.28
CA GLN A 27 5.00 9.68 -16.14
C GLN A 27 4.04 10.85 -16.35
N GLY A 28 4.38 12.03 -15.85
CA GLY A 28 3.57 13.25 -15.91
C GLY A 28 3.78 14.13 -14.69
N SER A 29 2.76 14.88 -14.31
CA SER A 29 2.80 15.68 -13.09
C SER A 29 2.41 14.82 -11.87
N ASP A 30 2.96 15.16 -10.71
CA ASP A 30 2.63 14.49 -9.44
C ASP A 30 1.11 14.44 -9.21
N ASN A 31 0.43 15.56 -9.39
CA ASN A 31 -1.01 15.68 -9.23
C ASN A 31 -1.83 14.72 -10.12
N ASP A 32 -1.27 14.28 -11.25
CA ASP A 32 -1.97 13.35 -12.13
C ASP A 32 -1.74 11.88 -11.74
N TYR A 33 -0.63 11.59 -11.08
CA TYR A 33 -0.19 10.21 -10.84
C TYR A 33 -0.01 9.85 -9.37
N GLU A 34 -0.13 10.80 -8.43
CA GLU A 34 -0.14 10.49 -7.00
C GLU A 34 -1.37 9.69 -6.61
N PHE A 35 -1.16 8.65 -5.82
CA PHE A 35 -2.24 7.88 -5.19
C PHE A 35 -1.81 7.22 -3.88
N LEU A 36 -2.81 6.94 -3.07
CA LEU A 36 -2.76 6.08 -1.90
C LEU A 36 -3.71 4.91 -2.15
N GLU A 37 -3.29 3.70 -1.83
CA GLU A 37 -4.16 2.53 -1.94
C GLU A 37 -4.44 1.92 -0.57
N LEU A 38 -5.69 1.53 -0.35
CA LEU A 38 -6.11 0.71 0.78
C LEU A 38 -6.42 -0.71 0.29
N TYR A 39 -6.03 -1.69 1.09
CA TYR A 39 -6.28 -3.11 0.83
C TYR A 39 -7.14 -3.71 1.93
N ASN A 40 -8.18 -4.44 1.55
CA ASN A 40 -8.98 -5.26 2.46
C ASN A 40 -8.39 -6.68 2.50
N MET A 41 -7.61 -6.98 3.54
CA MET A 41 -6.97 -8.28 3.73
C MET A 41 -7.92 -9.35 4.31
N SER A 42 -9.17 -9.01 4.60
CA SER A 42 -10.15 -9.94 5.17
C SER A 42 -10.88 -10.76 4.08
N THR A 43 -11.63 -11.76 4.53
CA THR A 43 -12.45 -12.63 3.67
C THR A 43 -13.89 -12.14 3.49
N SER A 44 -14.18 -10.90 3.90
CA SER A 44 -15.50 -10.28 3.81
C SER A 44 -15.38 -8.87 3.26
N ASP A 45 -16.44 -8.40 2.61
CA ASP A 45 -16.51 -7.01 2.18
C ASP A 45 -16.50 -6.07 3.40
N VAL A 46 -15.83 -4.92 3.25
CA VAL A 46 -15.75 -3.88 4.29
C VAL A 46 -16.35 -2.59 3.76
N ASP A 47 -17.39 -2.10 4.42
CA ASP A 47 -17.97 -0.78 4.18
C ASP A 47 -17.15 0.27 4.92
N LEU A 48 -16.65 1.27 4.17
CA LEU A 48 -15.87 2.38 4.70
C LEU A 48 -16.71 3.64 4.99
N HIS A 49 -18.05 3.51 5.02
CA HIS A 49 -18.94 4.64 5.31
C HIS A 49 -18.55 5.37 6.60
N GLY A 50 -18.42 6.67 6.52
CA GLY A 50 -18.00 7.54 7.63
C GLY A 50 -16.50 7.54 7.90
N MET A 51 -15.71 6.81 7.12
CA MET A 51 -14.25 6.85 7.24
C MET A 51 -13.64 7.92 6.35
N THR A 52 -12.46 8.36 6.74
CA THR A 52 -11.64 9.29 5.98
C THR A 52 -10.19 8.85 5.97
N VAL A 53 -9.47 9.19 4.91
CA VAL A 53 -8.03 9.00 4.82
C VAL A 53 -7.36 10.31 4.46
N GLY A 54 -6.20 10.58 5.02
CA GLY A 54 -5.45 11.81 4.77
C GLY A 54 -4.24 11.99 5.67
N GLN A 55 -3.82 13.25 5.82
CA GLN A 55 -2.63 13.59 6.60
C GLN A 55 -2.98 13.70 8.10
N VAL A 56 -2.14 13.11 8.93
CA VAL A 56 -2.28 13.12 10.39
C VAL A 56 -2.44 14.54 10.92
N GLY A 57 -3.46 14.75 11.75
CA GLY A 57 -3.75 16.03 12.38
C GLY A 57 -4.31 17.10 11.45
N SER A 58 -4.56 16.81 10.18
CA SER A 58 -5.20 17.73 9.24
C SER A 58 -6.73 17.60 9.31
N THR A 59 -7.43 18.73 9.18
CA THR A 59 -8.90 18.77 9.03
C THR A 59 -9.32 19.12 7.59
N THR A 60 -8.36 19.43 6.73
CA THR A 60 -8.60 19.87 5.35
C THR A 60 -7.92 19.02 4.30
N SER A 61 -6.88 18.29 4.67
CA SER A 61 -6.14 17.39 3.77
C SER A 61 -6.61 15.93 3.98
N ILE A 62 -7.88 15.69 3.72
CA ILE A 62 -8.53 14.40 3.89
C ILE A 62 -9.45 14.08 2.71
N ALA A 63 -9.58 12.78 2.40
CA ALA A 63 -10.56 12.26 1.45
C ALA A 63 -11.63 11.46 2.20
N SER A 64 -12.91 11.71 1.87
CA SER A 64 -14.04 10.92 2.41
C SER A 64 -14.18 9.59 1.66
N LEU A 65 -14.45 8.54 2.40
CA LEU A 65 -14.69 7.19 1.89
C LEU A 65 -16.17 6.78 2.00
N ASP A 66 -17.09 7.74 2.16
CA ASP A 66 -18.51 7.53 2.47
C ASP A 66 -19.27 6.61 1.50
N SER A 67 -18.83 6.50 0.27
CA SER A 67 -19.51 5.68 -0.76
C SER A 67 -18.66 4.48 -1.17
N VAL A 68 -17.71 4.07 -0.34
CA VAL A 68 -16.74 3.03 -0.68
C VAL A 68 -17.02 1.76 0.10
N THR A 69 -17.13 0.65 -0.63
CA THR A 69 -17.05 -0.70 -0.09
C THR A 69 -15.88 -1.41 -0.75
N ILE A 70 -14.97 -1.97 0.02
CA ILE A 70 -13.85 -2.77 -0.50
C ILE A 70 -14.25 -4.25 -0.39
N SER A 71 -14.36 -4.93 -1.51
CA SER A 71 -14.63 -6.37 -1.52
C SER A 71 -13.51 -7.16 -0.84
N ALA A 72 -13.84 -8.37 -0.38
CA ALA A 72 -12.86 -9.28 0.23
C ALA A 72 -11.63 -9.46 -0.67
N GLY A 73 -10.43 -9.26 -0.12
CA GLY A 73 -9.16 -9.38 -0.85
C GLY A 73 -8.97 -8.38 -1.99
N SER A 74 -9.67 -7.24 -1.95
CA SER A 74 -9.64 -6.22 -2.99
C SER A 74 -9.11 -4.87 -2.46
N TYR A 75 -9.12 -3.85 -3.32
CA TYR A 75 -8.45 -2.57 -3.12
C TYR A 75 -9.41 -1.40 -3.32
N VAL A 76 -9.02 -0.23 -2.83
CA VAL A 76 -9.54 1.08 -3.27
C VAL A 76 -8.36 2.02 -3.47
N VAL A 77 -8.38 2.75 -4.58
CA VAL A 77 -7.37 3.75 -4.92
C VAL A 77 -7.93 5.13 -4.56
N VAL A 78 -7.20 5.89 -3.76
CA VAL A 78 -7.48 7.30 -3.45
C VAL A 78 -6.46 8.14 -4.20
N ALA A 79 -6.87 8.80 -5.26
CA ALA A 79 -6.00 9.52 -6.18
C ALA A 79 -6.16 11.03 -6.04
N TYR A 80 -5.09 11.79 -6.25
CA TYR A 80 -5.17 13.25 -6.37
C TYR A 80 -6.05 13.64 -7.57
N THR A 81 -5.87 12.94 -8.71
CA THR A 81 -6.71 13.07 -9.91
C THR A 81 -7.31 11.70 -10.27
N GLY A 82 -8.53 11.43 -9.81
CA GLY A 82 -9.18 10.13 -10.00
C GLY A 82 -9.39 9.73 -11.47
N ALA A 83 -9.48 10.70 -12.37
CA ALA A 83 -9.63 10.44 -13.80
C ALA A 83 -8.48 9.61 -14.40
N THR A 84 -7.25 9.75 -13.88
CA THR A 84 -6.09 8.97 -14.30
C THR A 84 -6.31 7.47 -14.12
N TYR A 85 -7.03 7.09 -13.08
CA TYR A 85 -7.26 5.70 -12.67
C TYR A 85 -8.65 5.17 -13.04
N SER A 86 -9.38 5.90 -13.90
CA SER A 86 -10.77 5.55 -14.29
C SER A 86 -10.92 4.21 -15.01
N SER A 87 -9.84 3.62 -15.50
CA SER A 87 -9.83 2.29 -16.15
C SER A 87 -9.72 1.12 -15.17
N LEU A 88 -9.47 1.39 -13.89
CA LEU A 88 -9.38 0.33 -12.88
C LEU A 88 -10.75 -0.31 -12.64
N THR A 89 -10.73 -1.58 -12.24
CA THR A 89 -11.93 -2.35 -11.89
C THR A 89 -12.31 -2.25 -10.42
N VAL A 90 -11.44 -1.66 -9.60
CA VAL A 90 -11.67 -1.37 -8.18
C VAL A 90 -12.22 0.06 -8.02
N PRO A 91 -12.84 0.39 -6.88
CA PRO A 91 -13.26 1.75 -6.59
C PRO A 91 -12.08 2.73 -6.66
N VAL A 92 -12.31 3.90 -7.26
CA VAL A 92 -11.38 5.03 -7.28
C VAL A 92 -12.06 6.21 -6.61
N VAL A 93 -11.43 6.73 -5.58
CA VAL A 93 -11.83 7.97 -4.90
C VAL A 93 -10.99 9.12 -5.45
N ASP A 94 -11.66 10.05 -6.10
CA ASP A 94 -11.05 11.33 -6.48
C ASP A 94 -11.05 12.23 -5.24
N ASN A 95 -9.87 12.54 -4.71
CA ASN A 95 -9.78 13.46 -3.58
C ASN A 95 -9.94 14.92 -3.98
N ALA A 96 -10.14 15.19 -5.29
CA ALA A 96 -10.34 16.53 -5.87
C ALA A 96 -9.23 17.53 -5.47
N GLY A 97 -8.02 17.05 -5.25
CA GLY A 97 -6.88 17.88 -4.86
C GLY A 97 -6.90 18.34 -3.40
N TYR A 98 -7.69 17.72 -2.53
CA TYR A 98 -7.71 18.08 -1.12
C TYR A 98 -6.37 17.87 -0.41
N PHE A 99 -5.64 16.82 -0.78
CA PHE A 99 -4.26 16.65 -0.33
C PHE A 99 -3.40 16.01 -1.41
N GLY A 100 -2.16 16.49 -1.51
CA GLY A 100 -1.07 15.81 -2.23
C GLY A 100 -0.20 15.05 -1.25
N LEU A 101 0.46 14.03 -1.73
CA LEU A 101 1.45 13.30 -0.97
C LEU A 101 2.77 14.10 -1.01
N ARG A 102 3.48 14.16 0.13
CA ARG A 102 4.72 14.92 0.19
C ARG A 102 5.88 14.07 -0.30
N ASN A 103 6.75 14.68 -1.12
CA ASN A 103 7.92 13.98 -1.68
C ASN A 103 9.01 13.73 -0.63
N ASP A 104 9.04 14.53 0.45
CA ASP A 104 10.01 14.46 1.55
C ASP A 104 9.48 13.70 2.79
N GLY A 105 8.45 12.88 2.62
CA GLY A 105 7.82 12.12 3.69
C GLY A 105 6.54 12.72 4.23
N ASN A 106 5.63 11.87 4.69
CA ASN A 106 4.35 12.27 5.24
C ASN A 106 3.85 11.27 6.29
N ALA A 107 3.01 11.75 7.21
CA ALA A 107 2.25 10.91 8.11
C ALA A 107 0.79 10.85 7.63
N LEU A 108 0.33 9.65 7.30
CA LEU A 108 -1.00 9.36 6.78
C LEU A 108 -1.78 8.52 7.79
N GLU A 109 -3.10 8.69 7.81
CA GLU A 109 -4.00 7.92 8.68
C GLU A 109 -5.33 7.61 7.97
N LEU A 110 -5.84 6.42 8.24
CA LEU A 110 -7.22 6.02 7.99
C LEU A 110 -7.95 6.10 9.33
N ILE A 111 -9.00 6.90 9.41
CA ILE A 111 -9.77 7.10 10.63
C ILE A 111 -11.25 6.78 10.42
N ASP A 112 -11.90 6.27 11.45
CA ASP A 112 -13.33 5.99 11.42
C ASP A 112 -14.20 7.22 11.76
N SER A 113 -15.52 7.05 11.69
CA SER A 113 -16.50 8.11 11.97
C SER A 113 -16.47 8.64 13.41
N THR A 114 -15.75 7.97 14.31
CA THR A 114 -15.57 8.43 15.71
C THR A 114 -14.25 9.19 15.89
N GLY A 115 -13.40 9.23 14.88
CA GLY A 115 -12.05 9.79 14.93
C GLY A 115 -11.01 8.82 15.46
N ALA A 116 -11.33 7.54 15.58
CA ALA A 116 -10.36 6.53 15.98
C ALA A 116 -9.52 6.06 14.79
N VAL A 117 -8.21 5.92 14.99
CA VAL A 117 -7.27 5.49 13.96
C VAL A 117 -7.48 4.00 13.67
N VAL A 118 -7.77 3.68 12.43
CA VAL A 118 -7.91 2.31 11.91
C VAL A 118 -6.55 1.78 11.46
N ASP A 119 -5.81 2.60 10.73
CA ASP A 119 -4.46 2.34 10.27
C ASP A 119 -3.70 3.65 10.05
N ASN A 120 -2.38 3.63 10.16
CA ASN A 120 -1.54 4.79 9.89
C ASN A 120 -0.16 4.37 9.38
N VAL A 121 0.49 5.26 8.66
CA VAL A 121 1.88 5.12 8.22
C VAL A 121 2.58 6.47 8.21
N THR A 122 3.83 6.49 8.67
CA THR A 122 4.71 7.64 8.50
C THR A 122 5.86 7.23 7.59
N TYR A 123 5.75 7.56 6.30
CA TYR A 123 6.79 7.27 5.32
C TYR A 123 7.77 8.44 5.19
N ASP A 124 8.95 8.14 4.66
CA ASP A 124 10.03 9.10 4.41
C ASP A 124 10.70 8.74 3.05
N ASP A 125 11.40 9.67 2.43
CA ASP A 125 12.19 9.47 1.21
C ASP A 125 13.65 9.13 1.53
N TYR A 126 14.02 9.08 2.82
CA TYR A 126 15.39 8.96 3.32
C TYR A 126 15.55 7.87 4.38
N TYR A 127 16.73 7.79 5.01
CA TYR A 127 17.10 6.81 6.03
C TYR A 127 16.92 5.36 5.55
N ASP A 128 16.13 4.58 6.27
CA ASP A 128 15.89 3.16 6.01
C ASP A 128 14.77 2.91 4.98
N TRP A 129 14.10 3.98 4.50
CA TRP A 129 13.03 3.88 3.51
C TRP A 129 13.56 3.63 2.10
N PRO A 130 12.82 2.87 1.25
CA PRO A 130 13.15 2.68 -0.15
C PRO A 130 13.23 4.02 -0.90
N ARG A 131 14.25 4.21 -1.71
CA ARG A 131 14.50 5.48 -2.44
C ARG A 131 13.99 5.49 -3.87
N ASP A 132 13.75 4.31 -4.46
CA ASP A 132 13.28 4.22 -5.85
C ASP A 132 11.93 4.94 -6.07
N PRO A 133 10.99 5.00 -5.11
CA PRO A 133 9.76 5.77 -5.24
C PRO A 133 9.94 7.28 -5.29
N ASP A 134 11.09 7.81 -4.86
CA ASP A 134 11.38 9.24 -4.90
C ASP A 134 11.81 9.67 -6.31
N GLY A 135 10.82 9.93 -7.18
CA GLY A 135 11.02 10.37 -8.56
C GLY A 135 11.56 9.30 -9.51
N GLY A 136 11.75 8.07 -9.06
CA GLY A 136 12.27 6.96 -9.86
C GLY A 136 11.22 6.24 -10.70
N GLY A 137 9.96 6.44 -10.38
CA GLY A 137 8.81 5.87 -11.11
C GLY A 137 8.01 4.80 -10.38
N PRO A 138 8.61 3.89 -9.59
CA PRO A 138 7.84 2.96 -8.75
C PRO A 138 7.09 3.68 -7.62
N SER A 139 6.13 2.97 -7.02
CA SER A 139 5.50 3.33 -5.74
C SER A 139 6.22 2.69 -4.56
N LEU A 140 5.88 3.11 -3.34
CA LEU A 140 6.10 2.32 -2.12
C LEU A 140 5.03 1.24 -2.04
N GLU A 141 5.44 -0.02 -2.00
CA GLU A 141 4.55 -1.17 -1.90
C GLU A 141 4.78 -1.92 -0.59
N LEU A 142 3.72 -2.19 0.16
CA LEU A 142 3.77 -3.02 1.37
C LEU A 142 4.05 -4.48 0.99
N ILE A 143 5.07 -5.09 1.59
CA ILE A 143 5.52 -6.45 1.25
C ILE A 143 4.51 -7.50 1.72
N ASP A 144 3.96 -7.30 2.91
CA ASP A 144 2.98 -8.19 3.55
C ASP A 144 1.98 -7.34 4.32
N ALA A 145 0.71 -7.40 3.93
CA ALA A 145 -0.36 -6.62 4.52
C ALA A 145 -0.59 -6.90 6.02
N SER A 146 -0.09 -8.01 6.54
CA SER A 146 -0.15 -8.34 7.97
C SER A 146 1.01 -7.75 8.79
N SER A 147 2.00 -7.14 8.14
CA SER A 147 3.15 -6.52 8.78
C SER A 147 2.80 -5.14 9.35
N ASP A 148 3.59 -4.68 10.32
CA ASP A 148 3.56 -3.30 10.79
C ASP A 148 4.03 -2.37 9.67
N ASN A 149 3.10 -1.61 9.09
CA ASN A 149 3.38 -0.70 7.97
C ASN A 149 4.03 0.63 8.41
N ASN A 150 4.24 0.87 9.71
CA ASN A 150 5.10 1.96 10.20
C ASN A 150 6.60 1.62 10.18
N LEU A 151 6.96 0.40 9.82
CA LEU A 151 8.35 0.00 9.69
C LEU A 151 8.81 0.12 8.23
N ALA A 152 9.87 0.88 7.97
CA ALA A 152 10.48 1.01 6.64
C ALA A 152 10.83 -0.36 6.00
N SER A 153 11.23 -1.33 6.82
CA SER A 153 11.53 -2.71 6.37
C SER A 153 10.32 -3.49 5.86
N SER A 154 9.10 -3.02 6.13
CA SER A 154 7.87 -3.61 5.61
C SER A 154 7.54 -3.15 4.20
N TRP A 155 8.29 -2.18 3.65
CA TRP A 155 8.05 -1.58 2.36
C TRP A 155 9.17 -1.85 1.35
N ARG A 156 8.80 -1.83 0.09
CA ARG A 156 9.72 -1.84 -1.05
C ARG A 156 9.30 -0.82 -2.08
N GLY A 157 10.30 -0.32 -2.83
CA GLY A 157 10.14 0.67 -3.87
C GLY A 157 10.74 0.19 -5.18
N HIS A 158 10.46 -1.05 -5.60
CA HIS A 158 10.98 -1.53 -6.86
C HIS A 158 9.86 -2.21 -7.66
N GLY A 159 10.06 -2.34 -8.96
CA GLY A 159 9.12 -3.02 -9.83
C GLY A 159 8.64 -2.13 -10.96
N ILE A 160 7.34 -1.97 -11.08
CA ILE A 160 6.71 -1.33 -12.22
C ILE A 160 6.64 0.18 -11.99
N SER A 161 7.04 0.97 -12.98
CA SER A 161 6.80 2.41 -12.98
C SER A 161 5.29 2.68 -12.96
N GLY A 162 4.84 3.50 -12.01
CA GLY A 162 3.42 3.76 -11.75
C GLY A 162 2.79 2.82 -10.72
N GLY A 163 3.58 1.90 -10.16
CA GLY A 163 3.08 0.96 -9.15
C GLY A 163 2.09 -0.07 -9.68
N THR A 164 1.28 -0.60 -8.78
CA THR A 164 0.28 -1.66 -9.05
C THR A 164 -1.13 -1.28 -8.62
N PRO A 165 -1.62 -0.04 -8.87
CA PRO A 165 -2.91 0.40 -8.34
C PRO A 165 -4.06 -0.51 -8.76
N GLY A 166 -4.84 -0.96 -7.79
CA GLY A 166 -5.97 -1.88 -7.98
C GLY A 166 -5.60 -3.34 -8.15
N ALA A 167 -4.34 -3.70 -7.92
CA ALA A 167 -3.83 -5.07 -8.07
C ALA A 167 -2.91 -5.48 -6.92
N ALA A 168 -2.49 -6.73 -6.89
CA ALA A 168 -1.53 -7.19 -5.89
C ALA A 168 -0.17 -6.52 -6.08
N ASN A 169 0.43 -6.07 -4.99
CA ASN A 169 1.75 -5.46 -4.97
C ASN A 169 2.80 -6.36 -5.62
N SER A 170 3.67 -5.80 -6.45
CA SER A 170 4.79 -6.52 -7.06
C SER A 170 5.85 -6.93 -6.01
N ALA A 171 5.84 -6.24 -4.87
CA ALA A 171 6.73 -6.49 -3.74
C ALA A 171 6.32 -7.67 -2.85
N GLN A 172 5.19 -8.32 -3.12
CA GLN A 172 4.73 -9.48 -2.35
C GLN A 172 5.82 -10.55 -2.27
N PRO A 173 5.94 -11.24 -1.12
CA PRO A 173 6.87 -12.34 -1.01
C PRO A 173 6.61 -13.35 -2.13
N ASP A 174 7.61 -13.63 -2.94
CA ASP A 174 7.48 -14.66 -3.96
C ASP A 174 7.37 -16.04 -3.29
N ILE A 175 6.14 -16.53 -3.17
CA ILE A 175 5.87 -17.87 -2.60
C ILE A 175 6.56 -18.96 -3.44
N SER A 176 6.89 -18.67 -4.69
CA SER A 176 7.64 -19.57 -5.56
C SER A 176 9.11 -19.73 -5.14
N MET A 177 9.64 -18.82 -4.35
CA MET A 177 11.02 -18.87 -3.83
C MET A 177 11.30 -20.11 -2.99
N GLY A 178 10.29 -20.66 -2.32
CA GLY A 178 10.43 -21.91 -1.58
C GLY A 178 10.82 -23.09 -2.46
N SER A 179 10.30 -23.15 -3.68
CA SER A 179 10.66 -24.18 -4.67
C SER A 179 12.06 -23.95 -5.26
N SER A 180 12.42 -22.68 -5.48
CA SER A 180 13.74 -22.32 -6.04
C SER A 180 14.86 -22.59 -5.04
N ILE A 181 14.65 -22.28 -3.76
CA ILE A 181 15.64 -22.54 -2.72
C ILE A 181 15.87 -24.04 -2.55
N THR A 182 14.82 -24.87 -2.63
CA THR A 182 14.96 -26.32 -2.52
C THR A 182 15.76 -26.89 -3.69
N SER A 183 15.53 -26.40 -4.90
CA SER A 183 16.28 -26.85 -6.07
C SER A 183 17.74 -26.38 -6.05
N TYR A 184 17.99 -25.16 -5.55
CA TYR A 184 19.34 -24.62 -5.40
C TYR A 184 20.16 -25.41 -4.36
N GLN A 185 19.58 -25.75 -3.25
CA GLN A 185 20.25 -26.57 -2.24
C GLN A 185 20.62 -27.96 -2.77
N THR A 186 19.75 -28.55 -3.57
CA THR A 186 20.01 -29.86 -4.18
C THR A 186 21.17 -29.78 -5.19
N VAL A 187 21.21 -28.75 -6.01
CA VAL A 187 22.30 -28.53 -6.97
C VAL A 187 23.63 -28.26 -6.26
N SER A 188 23.60 -27.46 -5.20
CA SER A 188 24.81 -27.16 -4.41
C SER A 188 25.39 -28.39 -3.73
N SER A 189 24.56 -29.26 -3.19
CA SER A 189 25.02 -30.50 -2.56
C SER A 189 25.58 -31.50 -3.57
N THR A 190 25.01 -31.56 -4.75
CA THR A 190 25.49 -32.42 -5.82
C THR A 190 26.82 -31.94 -6.39
N ALA A 191 26.96 -30.64 -6.57
CA ALA A 191 28.22 -30.05 -7.03
C ALA A 191 29.36 -30.27 -6.05
N THR A 192 29.09 -30.17 -4.76
CA THR A 192 30.11 -30.39 -3.72
C THR A 192 30.58 -31.83 -3.67
N ALA A 193 29.70 -32.79 -3.89
CA ALA A 193 30.05 -34.22 -3.94
C ALA A 193 30.93 -34.53 -5.15
N THR A 194 30.74 -33.86 -6.26
CA THR A 194 31.54 -34.09 -7.49
C THR A 194 32.96 -33.58 -7.39
N PHE A 195 33.19 -32.53 -6.61
CA PHE A 195 34.52 -31.93 -6.44
C PHE A 195 35.44 -32.71 -5.50
N GLN A 196 34.94 -33.62 -4.70
CA GLN A 196 35.75 -34.37 -3.75
C GLN A 196 36.29 -35.72 -4.30
N LEU A 197 35.96 -36.04 -5.51
CA LEU A 197 36.35 -37.33 -6.11
C LEU A 197 37.48 -37.24 -7.14
N ASN A 198 38.10 -36.10 -7.28
CA ASN A 198 39.30 -35.91 -8.13
C ASN A 198 40.45 -35.34 -7.25
#